data_1580a011005bf79ad57db20ff9e6c805
#
_entry.id   1580a011005bf79ad57db20ff9e6c805
#
_cell.length_a   1.000
_cell.length_b   1.000
_cell.length_c   1.000
_cell.angle_alpha   90.00
_cell.angle_beta   90.00
_cell.angle_gamma   90.00
#
_symmetry.space_group_name_H-M   'P 1'
#
loop_
_entity.id
_entity.type
_entity.pdbx_description
1 polymer ?
#
loop_
_entity_poly.entity_id
_entity_poly.type
_entity_poly.pdbx_seq_one_letter_code
_entity_poly.pdbx_strand_id
1 'polypeptide(L)'
;MKYHFQPFFHNTAADHLTTGSERLDIPELSDGFDPSLLSLANGIEGSMIPNSYITERVPCGLYAVHIALTAVQEVEQLFLFTGRKLLRDIISLKKGDRYERTFYQSIAGIIPRYHEAYYPVENLFVTLCTPEPGAVRIDACYAEAAGVAGAVEAAGAVEAAGAGEAAEAANVSDGVTTVYLCGDSTVTDQSAEIPYLPGACYASWGQALPAFLDGRIAVENQAHCGLTTETFRQEGHMDIVKHFLRPGDFCLIQFGHNDQKLPHLLADREYPVNLRRYIEEVRNLGGIPVLVTSPGRNIWKEDGTYHELLAEHVQAVKDVAVSTNTPVIDLHEFSVRFYEKTGMERSCGYFHPGDYTHTNEYGACLFASCIAAGLGRIFPEVFHVTAGPSDFTPPENLWDLLDSQNNRAGGTEQKEQFDAMEKSTAALLKALEEADQASAEE
;
A
#
# COMPACT_ATOMS: atom_id res chain seq x y z
N MET A 1 -15.36 19.17 14.04
CA MET A 1 -14.45 18.94 15.20
C MET A 1 -13.05 18.84 14.65
N LYS A 2 -12.08 19.48 15.30
CA LYS A 2 -10.66 19.38 14.92
C LYS A 2 -9.97 18.37 15.82
N TYR A 3 -9.20 17.48 15.23
CA TYR A 3 -8.33 16.53 15.91
C TYR A 3 -6.89 16.99 15.72
N HIS A 4 -6.17 17.21 16.81
CA HIS A 4 -4.79 17.67 16.75
C HIS A 4 -3.85 16.47 16.84
N PHE A 5 -2.77 16.53 16.09
CA PHE A 5 -1.72 15.53 16.16
C PHE A 5 -0.74 15.88 17.25
N GLN A 6 -0.28 14.86 17.95
CA GLN A 6 0.78 14.94 18.95
C GLN A 6 1.91 13.97 18.58
N PRO A 7 3.14 14.22 19.03
CA PRO A 7 4.25 13.34 18.78
C PRO A 7 3.96 11.90 19.24
N PHE A 8 4.38 10.93 18.42
CA PHE A 8 4.26 9.51 18.73
C PHE A 8 5.64 8.88 18.70
N PHE A 9 6.08 8.31 19.83
CA PHE A 9 7.37 7.66 19.98
C PHE A 9 7.22 6.15 19.79
N HIS A 10 7.95 5.60 18.82
CA HIS A 10 8.06 4.16 18.67
C HIS A 10 8.95 3.63 19.82
N ASN A 11 8.38 2.84 20.71
CA ASN A 11 9.18 2.10 21.68
C ASN A 11 9.82 0.90 20.96
N THR A 12 11.11 0.97 20.68
CA THR A 12 11.88 -0.04 19.95
C THR A 12 11.93 -1.41 20.65
N ALA A 13 11.37 -1.53 21.85
CA ALA A 13 11.30 -2.80 22.59
C ALA A 13 10.04 -3.62 22.34
N ALA A 14 9.10 -3.12 21.53
CA ALA A 14 7.83 -3.82 21.27
C ALA A 14 7.48 -3.73 19.78
N ASP A 15 8.04 -4.61 18.99
CA ASP A 15 7.75 -4.83 17.57
C ASP A 15 6.34 -5.37 17.27
N HIS A 16 5.45 -5.27 18.22
CA HIS A 16 4.06 -5.63 18.04
C HIS A 16 3.20 -4.44 18.45
N LEU A 17 2.29 -4.05 17.59
CA LEU A 17 1.12 -3.26 17.93
C LEU A 17 0.40 -3.94 19.10
N THR A 18 0.95 -3.80 20.30
CA THR A 18 0.26 -4.23 21.50
C THR A 18 -0.82 -3.23 21.75
N THR A 19 -2.01 -3.67 21.51
CA THR A 19 -3.28 -3.07 21.93
C THR A 19 -3.38 -3.07 23.44
N GLY A 20 -2.56 -2.26 24.06
CA GLY A 20 -2.66 -1.96 25.48
C GLY A 20 -3.17 -0.53 25.63
N SER A 21 -4.32 -0.35 26.24
CA SER A 21 -4.88 0.92 26.65
C SER A 21 -4.06 1.61 27.77
N GLU A 22 -2.77 1.40 27.82
CA GLU A 22 -1.90 2.15 28.71
C GLU A 22 -1.61 3.50 28.07
N ARG A 23 -2.16 4.54 28.68
CA ARG A 23 -1.79 5.92 28.46
C ARG A 23 -0.29 6.03 28.70
N LEU A 24 0.48 6.08 27.62
CA LEU A 24 1.86 6.52 27.71
C LEU A 24 1.84 7.98 28.12
N ASP A 25 2.29 8.27 29.33
CA ASP A 25 2.61 9.63 29.73
C ASP A 25 3.77 10.10 28.86
N ILE A 26 3.41 10.79 27.76
CA ILE A 26 4.37 11.32 26.79
C ILE A 26 4.99 12.56 27.40
N PRO A 27 6.33 12.60 27.62
CA PRO A 27 6.99 13.82 28.05
C PRO A 27 6.73 14.92 27.00
N GLU A 28 6.57 16.17 27.48
CA GLU A 28 6.57 17.35 26.63
C GLU A 28 7.92 17.49 25.90
N LEU A 29 8.05 16.82 24.77
CA LEU A 29 9.16 17.06 23.84
C LEU A 29 8.65 17.90 22.70
N SER A 30 9.21 19.08 22.57
CA SER A 30 8.77 20.12 21.64
C SER A 30 8.78 19.77 20.16
N ASP A 31 9.47 18.67 19.76
CA ASP A 31 9.82 18.42 18.38
C ASP A 31 9.37 17.06 17.82
N GLY A 32 8.67 16.23 18.59
CA GLY A 32 8.15 14.93 18.12
C GLY A 32 9.19 13.90 17.72
N PHE A 33 10.42 14.10 18.14
CA PHE A 33 11.56 13.32 17.77
C PHE A 33 11.99 12.38 18.91
N ASP A 34 12.16 11.08 18.57
CA ASP A 34 12.71 10.10 19.50
C ASP A 34 14.25 10.03 19.34
N PRO A 35 15.01 10.53 20.33
CA PRO A 35 16.47 10.52 20.25
C PRO A 35 17.09 9.11 20.14
N SER A 36 16.36 8.07 20.55
CA SER A 36 16.84 6.68 20.44
C SER A 36 16.96 6.23 18.98
N LEU A 37 16.17 6.79 18.07
CA LEU A 37 16.21 6.49 16.65
C LEU A 37 17.48 7.04 15.97
N LEU A 38 18.10 8.09 16.53
CA LEU A 38 19.38 8.62 16.05
C LEU A 38 20.50 7.59 16.08
N SER A 39 20.54 6.78 17.13
CA SER A 39 21.60 5.77 17.26
C SER A 39 21.47 4.66 16.21
N LEU A 40 20.26 4.40 15.71
CA LEU A 40 19.99 3.40 14.67
C LEU A 40 20.39 3.91 13.28
N ALA A 41 20.20 5.21 13.02
CA ALA A 41 20.54 5.82 11.73
C ALA A 41 22.02 6.23 11.62
N ASN A 42 22.74 6.31 12.73
CA ASN A 42 24.12 6.80 12.75
C ASN A 42 25.04 5.97 11.86
N GLY A 43 25.45 6.59 10.78
CA GLY A 43 26.45 6.09 9.84
C GLY A 43 25.91 5.16 8.76
N ILE A 44 24.61 5.11 8.52
CA ILE A 44 24.03 4.51 7.33
C ILE A 44 23.72 5.62 6.35
N GLU A 45 24.54 5.71 5.29
CA GLU A 45 24.38 6.71 4.24
C GLU A 45 22.99 6.55 3.57
N GLY A 46 22.31 7.67 3.35
CA GLY A 46 20.99 7.70 2.72
C GLY A 46 19.81 7.30 3.64
N SER A 47 20.07 6.89 4.88
CA SER A 47 19.00 6.54 5.81
C SER A 47 18.27 7.77 6.32
N MET A 48 16.99 7.58 6.62
CA MET A 48 16.10 8.62 7.12
C MET A 48 15.48 8.21 8.45
N ILE A 49 15.10 9.22 9.22
CA ILE A 49 14.51 9.04 10.54
C ILE A 49 13.01 9.35 10.43
N PRO A 50 12.14 8.38 10.76
CA PRO A 50 10.72 8.60 10.80
C PRO A 50 10.32 9.37 12.07
N ASN A 51 9.63 10.49 11.88
CA ASN A 51 8.97 11.24 12.93
C ASN A 51 7.48 11.07 12.78
N SER A 52 6.85 10.40 13.72
CA SER A 52 5.42 10.08 13.66
C SER A 52 4.62 10.93 14.61
N TYR A 53 3.41 11.27 14.17
CA TYR A 53 2.42 12.04 14.92
C TYR A 53 1.09 11.32 14.90
N ILE A 54 0.36 11.31 16.00
CA ILE A 54 -0.88 10.59 16.19
C ILE A 54 -1.97 11.51 16.73
N THR A 55 -3.21 11.31 16.32
CA THR A 55 -4.36 11.97 16.97
C THR A 55 -4.80 11.20 18.21
N GLU A 56 -5.63 11.83 19.05
CA GLU A 56 -6.52 11.10 19.95
C GLU A 56 -7.46 10.16 19.13
N ARG A 57 -8.22 9.34 19.82
CA ARG A 57 -9.18 8.44 19.18
C ARG A 57 -10.17 9.19 18.31
N VAL A 58 -10.35 8.71 17.10
CA VAL A 58 -11.31 9.20 16.11
C VAL A 58 -12.21 8.05 15.63
N PRO A 59 -13.49 8.31 15.37
CA PRO A 59 -14.37 7.30 14.77
C PRO A 59 -13.89 6.86 13.39
N CYS A 60 -14.29 5.66 12.96
CA CYS A 60 -14.16 5.29 11.56
C CYS A 60 -14.86 6.31 10.66
N GLY A 61 -14.25 6.63 9.52
CA GLY A 61 -14.80 7.62 8.61
C GLY A 61 -13.76 8.28 7.72
N LEU A 62 -14.16 9.38 7.11
CA LEU A 62 -13.35 10.16 6.18
C LEU A 62 -12.89 11.45 6.83
N TYR A 63 -11.60 11.76 6.70
CA TYR A 63 -10.96 12.91 7.31
C TYR A 63 -10.17 13.74 6.30
N ALA A 64 -10.27 15.06 6.39
CA ALA A 64 -9.33 15.98 5.77
C ALA A 64 -8.17 16.21 6.73
N VAL A 65 -6.97 15.84 6.34
CA VAL A 65 -5.73 16.01 7.12
C VAL A 65 -4.96 17.17 6.53
N HIS A 66 -4.71 18.19 7.35
CA HIS A 66 -4.00 19.41 7.00
C HIS A 66 -2.60 19.37 7.59
N ILE A 67 -1.59 19.60 6.76
CA ILE A 67 -0.21 19.70 7.19
C ILE A 67 0.43 20.97 6.60
N ALA A 68 1.15 21.69 7.45
CA ALA A 68 2.01 22.79 7.02
C ALA A 68 3.39 22.63 7.67
N LEU A 69 4.45 22.76 6.87
CA LEU A 69 5.83 22.58 7.25
C LEU A 69 6.66 23.77 6.80
N THR A 70 7.70 24.11 7.56
CA THR A 70 8.74 25.02 7.13
C THR A 70 10.10 24.34 7.22
N ALA A 71 10.87 24.35 6.14
CA ALA A 71 12.23 23.79 6.13
C ALA A 71 13.17 24.66 6.97
N VAL A 72 13.77 24.08 8.01
CA VAL A 72 14.75 24.76 8.87
C VAL A 72 16.13 24.74 8.23
N GLN A 73 16.40 23.72 7.45
CA GLN A 73 17.57 23.54 6.60
C GLN A 73 17.14 23.04 5.23
N GLU A 74 18.07 22.89 4.29
CA GLU A 74 17.79 22.24 3.02
C GLU A 74 17.49 20.76 3.22
N VAL A 75 16.42 20.28 2.60
CA VAL A 75 15.98 18.87 2.63
C VAL A 75 15.86 18.40 1.19
N GLU A 76 16.80 17.57 0.75
CA GLU A 76 16.77 17.04 -0.61
C GLU A 76 15.58 16.09 -0.81
N GLN A 77 15.23 15.32 0.23
CA GLN A 77 14.16 14.35 0.17
C GLN A 77 13.49 14.18 1.53
N LEU A 78 12.18 14.40 1.57
CA LEU A 78 11.30 14.17 2.69
C LEU A 78 10.15 13.28 2.23
N PHE A 79 9.92 12.16 2.89
CA PHE A 79 8.75 11.32 2.64
C PHE A 79 7.65 11.66 3.63
N LEU A 80 6.47 11.94 3.09
CA LEU A 80 5.26 12.19 3.87
C LEU A 80 4.32 10.99 3.75
N PHE A 81 4.08 10.32 4.86
CA PHE A 81 3.15 9.20 4.96
C PHE A 81 1.96 9.52 5.86
N THR A 82 0.86 8.82 5.63
CA THR A 82 -0.31 8.81 6.51
C THR A 82 -0.82 7.41 6.75
N GLY A 83 -1.62 7.24 7.82
CA GLY A 83 -2.19 5.95 8.18
C GLY A 83 -1.12 4.87 8.35
N ARG A 84 -1.37 3.69 7.79
CA ARG A 84 -0.44 2.57 7.78
C ARG A 84 0.64 2.70 6.70
N LYS A 85 1.16 3.93 6.47
CA LYS A 85 2.21 4.28 5.50
C LYS A 85 1.74 4.45 4.06
N LEU A 86 0.55 5.00 3.87
CA LEU A 86 0.16 5.52 2.57
C LEU A 86 1.06 6.72 2.21
N LEU A 87 1.84 6.60 1.15
CA LEU A 87 2.71 7.67 0.67
C LEU A 87 1.86 8.82 0.12
N ARG A 88 2.07 10.02 0.63
CA ARG A 88 1.37 11.23 0.20
C ARG A 88 2.21 12.11 -0.69
N ASP A 89 3.51 12.18 -0.40
CA ASP A 89 4.42 13.00 -1.19
C ASP A 89 5.87 12.62 -0.92
N ILE A 90 6.75 12.94 -1.88
CA ILE A 90 8.20 12.98 -1.72
C ILE A 90 8.62 14.40 -2.08
N ILE A 91 9.14 15.14 -1.11
CA ILE A 91 9.25 16.60 -1.16
C ILE A 91 10.72 17.00 -1.05
N SER A 92 11.15 17.92 -1.91
CA SER A 92 12.44 18.63 -1.77
C SER A 92 12.17 20.08 -1.35
N LEU A 93 12.86 20.56 -0.31
CA LEU A 93 12.68 21.89 0.23
C LEU A 93 14.03 22.59 0.43
N LYS A 94 14.15 23.84 0.01
CA LYS A 94 15.26 24.70 0.40
C LYS A 94 14.99 25.28 1.78
N LYS A 95 16.06 25.68 2.47
CA LYS A 95 15.93 26.36 3.76
C LYS A 95 14.98 27.55 3.66
N GLY A 96 13.96 27.58 4.51
CA GLY A 96 12.94 28.62 4.57
C GLY A 96 11.73 28.37 3.67
N ASP A 97 11.76 27.36 2.81
CA ASP A 97 10.60 26.99 2.00
C ASP A 97 9.49 26.47 2.90
N ARG A 98 8.27 26.76 2.47
CA ARG A 98 7.03 26.31 3.15
C ARG A 98 6.30 25.34 2.26
N TYR A 99 5.90 24.22 2.84
CA TYR A 99 5.02 23.24 2.24
C TYR A 99 3.69 23.23 3.00
N GLU A 100 2.59 23.24 2.26
CA GLU A 100 1.25 23.17 2.85
C GLU A 100 0.36 22.34 1.93
N ARG A 101 -0.30 21.31 2.50
CA ARG A 101 -1.19 20.43 1.75
C ARG A 101 -2.32 19.91 2.64
N THR A 102 -3.48 19.72 2.02
CA THR A 102 -4.59 18.96 2.57
C THR A 102 -4.77 17.70 1.76
N PHE A 103 -4.89 16.56 2.42
CA PHE A 103 -5.21 15.29 1.79
C PHE A 103 -6.31 14.58 2.57
N TYR A 104 -6.99 13.66 1.89
CA TYR A 104 -8.11 12.94 2.48
C TYR A 104 -7.66 11.52 2.84
N GLN A 105 -8.08 11.09 4.02
CA GLN A 105 -7.78 9.76 4.56
C GLN A 105 -9.07 9.10 5.02
N SER A 106 -9.28 7.87 4.55
CA SER A 106 -10.29 6.97 5.10
C SER A 106 -9.74 6.24 6.31
N ILE A 107 -10.57 6.04 7.31
CA ILE A 107 -10.31 5.16 8.43
C ILE A 107 -11.42 4.12 8.47
N ALA A 108 -11.06 2.90 8.12
CA ALA A 108 -11.83 1.70 8.34
C ALA A 108 -11.06 0.79 9.30
N GLY A 109 -11.68 -0.30 9.73
CA GLY A 109 -10.94 -1.33 10.45
C GLY A 109 -10.04 -2.13 9.52
N ILE A 110 -9.21 -2.95 10.10
CA ILE A 110 -8.33 -3.89 9.40
C ILE A 110 -8.50 -5.29 9.99
N ILE A 111 -8.09 -6.27 9.21
CA ILE A 111 -7.85 -7.62 9.70
C ILE A 111 -6.34 -7.84 9.62
N PRO A 112 -5.62 -7.86 10.77
CA PRO A 112 -4.19 -8.05 10.77
C PRO A 112 -3.81 -9.43 10.23
N ARG A 113 -2.62 -9.53 9.63
CA ARG A 113 -2.11 -10.80 9.12
C ARG A 113 -2.13 -11.88 10.20
N TYR A 114 -2.58 -13.06 9.84
CA TYR A 114 -2.74 -14.23 10.74
C TYR A 114 -3.73 -14.04 11.90
N HIS A 115 -4.57 -13.02 11.85
CA HIS A 115 -5.66 -12.81 12.77
C HIS A 115 -6.99 -12.94 12.05
N GLU A 116 -7.96 -13.56 12.69
CA GLU A 116 -9.31 -13.75 12.15
C GLU A 116 -10.28 -12.65 12.62
N ALA A 117 -9.81 -11.75 13.48
CA ALA A 117 -10.65 -10.75 14.08
C ALA A 117 -10.43 -9.36 13.48
N TYR A 118 -11.54 -8.68 13.22
CA TYR A 118 -11.56 -7.25 12.91
C TYR A 118 -10.88 -6.43 14.00
N TYR A 119 -10.01 -5.53 13.59
CA TYR A 119 -9.33 -4.59 14.46
C TYR A 119 -9.71 -3.15 14.09
N PRO A 120 -10.36 -2.40 14.99
CA PRO A 120 -10.70 -1.02 14.72
C PRO A 120 -9.44 -0.16 14.68
N VAL A 121 -9.26 0.59 13.60
CA VAL A 121 -8.26 1.68 13.56
C VAL A 121 -8.93 2.92 14.15
N GLU A 122 -8.38 3.43 15.24
CA GLU A 122 -9.02 4.50 16.00
C GLU A 122 -8.20 5.81 16.02
N ASN A 123 -7.12 5.88 15.25
CA ASN A 123 -6.24 7.05 15.24
C ASN A 123 -5.80 7.37 13.80
N LEU A 124 -5.57 8.65 13.55
CA LEU A 124 -4.88 9.12 12.36
C LEU A 124 -3.38 9.24 12.64
N PHE A 125 -2.57 8.84 11.68
CA PHE A 125 -1.12 8.95 11.73
C PHE A 125 -0.62 9.84 10.60
N VAL A 126 0.38 10.66 10.91
CA VAL A 126 1.23 11.37 9.95
C VAL A 126 2.68 11.03 10.29
N THR A 127 3.46 10.59 9.31
CA THR A 127 4.87 10.29 9.50
C THR A 127 5.70 11.04 8.49
N LEU A 128 6.73 11.73 8.96
CA LEU A 128 7.71 12.44 8.16
C LEU A 128 9.05 11.72 8.28
N CYS A 129 9.57 11.21 7.16
CA CYS A 129 10.91 10.66 7.13
C CYS A 129 11.87 11.69 6.54
N THR A 130 12.88 12.09 7.31
CA THR A 130 13.91 13.06 6.93
C THR A 130 15.30 12.53 7.21
N PRO A 131 16.33 12.93 6.44
CA PRO A 131 17.72 12.51 6.69
C PRO A 131 18.23 12.97 8.06
N GLU A 132 17.78 14.13 8.53
CA GLU A 132 18.22 14.71 9.80
C GLU A 132 17.00 15.13 10.65
N PRO A 133 17.03 14.87 11.97
CA PRO A 133 16.01 15.35 12.89
C PRO A 133 15.93 16.86 12.90
N GLY A 134 14.71 17.41 12.99
CA GLY A 134 14.52 18.85 13.02
C GLY A 134 14.82 19.57 11.72
N ALA A 135 15.03 18.84 10.62
CA ALA A 135 15.20 19.42 9.28
C ALA A 135 13.98 20.24 8.83
N VAL A 136 12.81 19.89 9.33
CA VAL A 136 11.56 20.64 9.13
C VAL A 136 10.89 20.94 10.47
N ARG A 137 10.21 22.08 10.53
CA ARG A 137 9.32 22.44 11.63
C ARG A 137 7.88 22.27 11.17
N ILE A 138 7.05 21.63 11.98
CA ILE A 138 5.62 21.54 11.77
C ILE A 138 4.98 22.85 12.24
N ASP A 139 4.40 23.60 11.31
CA ASP A 139 3.67 24.84 11.61
C ASP A 139 2.19 24.55 11.93
N ALA A 140 1.60 23.52 11.28
CA ALA A 140 0.27 23.03 11.56
C ALA A 140 0.15 21.55 11.16
N CYS A 141 -0.54 20.77 12.02
CA CYS A 141 -0.94 19.39 11.71
C CYS A 141 -2.24 19.10 12.48
N TYR A 142 -3.34 18.95 11.74
CA TYR A 142 -4.64 18.63 12.31
C TYR A 142 -5.53 17.94 11.30
N ALA A 143 -6.58 17.27 11.78
CA ALA A 143 -7.57 16.63 10.95
C ALA A 143 -8.98 17.15 11.27
N GLU A 144 -9.85 17.17 10.28
CA GLU A 144 -11.26 17.47 10.39
C GLU A 144 -12.08 16.38 9.73
N ALA A 145 -13.22 16.02 10.29
CA ALA A 145 -14.12 15.06 9.65
C ALA A 145 -14.60 15.63 8.31
N ALA A 146 -14.41 14.88 7.24
CA ALA A 146 -14.69 15.27 5.85
C ALA A 146 -15.90 14.51 5.26
N GLY A 147 -16.85 14.17 6.07
CA GLY A 147 -18.08 13.47 5.72
C GLY A 147 -18.59 12.72 6.94
N VAL A 148 -19.90 12.69 7.14
CA VAL A 148 -20.47 11.93 8.25
C VAL A 148 -20.51 10.48 7.82
N ALA A 149 -19.51 9.70 8.22
CA ALA A 149 -19.76 8.28 8.43
C ALA A 149 -20.76 8.20 9.57
N GLY A 150 -21.88 7.55 9.37
CA GLY A 150 -22.81 7.30 10.48
C GLY A 150 -22.02 6.68 11.62
N ALA A 151 -22.11 7.28 12.81
CA ALA A 151 -21.48 6.76 14.00
C ALA A 151 -22.06 5.36 14.26
N VAL A 152 -21.38 4.34 13.77
CA VAL A 152 -21.67 2.95 14.14
C VAL A 152 -20.74 2.64 15.31
N GLU A 153 -21.35 2.38 16.46
CA GLU A 153 -20.63 1.77 17.57
C GLU A 153 -20.02 0.47 17.08
N ALA A 154 -18.71 0.47 16.84
CA ALA A 154 -17.99 -0.51 16.04
C ALA A 154 -17.90 -1.93 16.64
N ALA A 155 -18.38 -2.17 17.85
CA ALA A 155 -18.16 -3.43 18.56
C ALA A 155 -19.23 -4.51 18.32
N GLY A 156 -20.32 -4.21 17.62
CA GLY A 156 -21.41 -5.19 17.41
C GLY A 156 -21.85 -5.40 15.96
N ALA A 157 -21.27 -4.65 15.01
CA ALA A 157 -21.85 -4.55 13.68
C ALA A 157 -21.42 -5.66 12.70
N VAL A 158 -20.29 -6.33 12.92
CA VAL A 158 -19.86 -7.44 12.05
C VAL A 158 -20.67 -8.71 12.32
N GLU A 159 -21.18 -8.91 13.56
CA GLU A 159 -22.08 -10.02 13.87
C GLU A 159 -23.55 -9.76 13.47
N ALA A 160 -23.93 -8.52 13.20
CA ALA A 160 -25.32 -8.12 12.96
C ALA A 160 -25.67 -7.82 11.49
N ALA A 161 -24.81 -8.10 10.52
CA ALA A 161 -25.09 -7.94 9.09
C ALA A 161 -26.04 -9.02 8.52
N GLY A 162 -26.96 -9.50 9.36
CA GLY A 162 -28.16 -10.19 8.96
C GLY A 162 -29.29 -9.18 8.71
N ALA A 163 -29.54 -8.91 7.42
CA ALA A 163 -30.73 -8.33 6.83
C ALA A 163 -31.67 -7.49 7.74
N GLY A 164 -31.71 -6.20 7.56
CA GLY A 164 -32.79 -5.38 8.06
C GLY A 164 -32.47 -3.89 8.09
N GLU A 165 -33.09 -3.16 7.17
CA GLU A 165 -33.23 -1.70 7.14
C GLU A 165 -31.95 -0.89 7.02
N ALA A 166 -31.51 -0.69 5.76
CA ALA A 166 -30.64 0.41 5.40
C ALA A 166 -31.27 1.74 5.83
N ALA A 167 -30.80 2.28 6.93
CA ALA A 167 -31.13 3.62 7.32
C ALA A 167 -30.71 4.57 6.19
N GLU A 168 -31.65 5.36 5.69
CA GLU A 168 -31.43 6.55 4.87
C GLU A 168 -30.53 7.56 5.63
N ALA A 169 -29.25 7.29 5.74
CA ALA A 169 -28.26 8.32 5.99
C ALA A 169 -27.86 8.85 4.61
N ALA A 170 -28.45 9.98 4.24
CA ALA A 170 -27.99 10.76 3.11
C ALA A 170 -26.52 11.14 3.36
N ASN A 171 -25.61 10.29 2.92
CA ASN A 171 -24.19 10.53 2.94
C ASN A 171 -23.87 11.52 1.82
N VAL A 172 -23.96 12.80 2.12
CA VAL A 172 -23.35 13.83 1.29
C VAL A 172 -21.85 13.72 1.54
N SER A 173 -21.15 13.01 0.67
CA SER A 173 -19.70 13.19 0.56
C SER A 173 -19.51 14.63 0.09
N ASP A 174 -18.70 15.43 0.79
CA ASP A 174 -18.34 16.79 0.35
C ASP A 174 -17.47 16.78 -0.92
N GLY A 175 -17.79 15.94 -1.89
CA GLY A 175 -17.06 15.77 -3.15
C GLY A 175 -15.74 15.02 -3.01
N VAL A 176 -15.58 14.20 -1.97
CA VAL A 176 -14.43 13.29 -1.79
C VAL A 176 -14.82 11.88 -2.19
N THR A 177 -14.06 11.29 -3.08
CA THR A 177 -14.23 9.90 -3.55
C THR A 177 -13.25 8.99 -2.80
N THR A 178 -13.72 7.83 -2.35
CA THR A 178 -12.85 6.82 -1.77
C THR A 178 -12.52 5.72 -2.79
N VAL A 179 -11.25 5.34 -2.84
CA VAL A 179 -10.74 4.24 -3.65
C VAL A 179 -10.36 3.10 -2.70
N TYR A 180 -11.15 2.04 -2.70
CA TYR A 180 -10.87 0.81 -1.96
C TYR A 180 -9.95 -0.08 -2.77
N LEU A 181 -8.93 -0.66 -2.11
CA LEU A 181 -7.99 -1.57 -2.73
C LEU A 181 -8.20 -2.97 -2.18
N CYS A 182 -8.49 -3.92 -3.08
CA CYS A 182 -8.60 -5.35 -2.80
C CYS A 182 -7.44 -6.05 -3.50
N GLY A 183 -6.62 -6.75 -2.75
CA GLY A 183 -5.44 -7.38 -3.34
C GLY A 183 -4.57 -8.17 -2.35
N ASP A 184 -3.42 -8.55 -2.84
CA ASP A 184 -2.41 -9.30 -2.12
C ASP A 184 -1.21 -8.44 -1.68
N SER A 185 -0.04 -9.07 -1.46
CA SER A 185 1.19 -8.40 -1.03
C SER A 185 1.73 -7.35 -2.01
N THR A 186 1.33 -7.39 -3.26
CA THR A 186 1.76 -6.41 -4.28
C THR A 186 0.92 -5.13 -4.26
N VAL A 187 -0.14 -5.12 -3.43
CA VAL A 187 -1.07 -3.98 -3.26
C VAL A 187 -1.05 -3.42 -1.84
N THR A 188 -0.76 -4.24 -0.83
CA THR A 188 -0.91 -3.90 0.60
C THR A 188 0.02 -2.79 1.08
N ASP A 189 -0.34 -2.19 2.22
CA ASP A 189 0.56 -1.31 2.95
C ASP A 189 1.63 -2.15 3.65
N GLN A 190 2.86 -2.05 3.19
CA GLN A 190 4.00 -2.75 3.77
C GLN A 190 4.56 -1.96 4.97
N SER A 191 5.15 -2.66 5.94
CA SER A 191 5.87 -2.00 7.03
C SER A 191 7.21 -1.46 6.52
N ALA A 192 7.62 -0.28 7.00
CA ALA A 192 8.96 0.21 6.77
C ALA A 192 9.88 -0.19 7.92
N GLU A 193 11.12 -0.44 7.62
CA GLU A 193 12.15 -0.67 8.63
C GLU A 193 12.65 0.64 9.22
N ILE A 194 13.30 0.57 10.39
CA ILE A 194 13.93 1.70 11.06
C ILE A 194 15.40 1.40 11.22
N PRO A 195 16.32 2.25 10.73
CA PRO A 195 16.06 3.50 9.98
C PRO A 195 15.46 3.25 8.62
N TYR A 196 14.67 4.22 8.14
CA TYR A 196 14.06 4.13 6.81
C TYR A 196 15.10 4.40 5.73
N LEU A 197 15.32 3.44 4.86
CA LEU A 197 16.22 3.58 3.71
C LEU A 197 15.43 3.26 2.43
N PRO A 198 15.19 4.25 1.57
CA PRO A 198 14.52 4.01 0.29
C PRO A 198 15.26 2.95 -0.54
N GLY A 199 14.51 1.96 -1.02
CA GLY A 199 15.05 0.82 -1.76
C GLY A 199 15.32 -0.43 -0.93
N ALA A 200 15.41 -0.29 0.41
CA ALA A 200 15.62 -1.42 1.32
C ALA A 200 14.32 -2.02 1.88
N CYS A 201 13.22 -1.26 1.87
CA CYS A 201 11.97 -1.71 2.45
C CYS A 201 11.05 -2.31 1.39
N TYR A 202 10.17 -3.22 1.83
CA TYR A 202 9.03 -3.59 1.01
C TYR A 202 8.08 -2.40 0.87
N ALA A 203 7.59 -2.20 -0.35
CA ALA A 203 6.53 -1.27 -0.66
C ALA A 203 5.69 -1.79 -1.83
N SER A 204 4.45 -1.34 -1.96
CA SER A 204 3.58 -1.75 -3.05
C SER A 204 2.84 -0.59 -3.69
N TRP A 205 2.28 -0.82 -4.88
CA TRP A 205 1.64 0.26 -5.63
C TRP A 205 0.43 0.85 -4.89
N GLY A 206 -0.32 0.05 -4.13
CA GLY A 206 -1.47 0.53 -3.37
C GLY A 206 -1.05 1.53 -2.28
N GLN A 207 0.09 1.30 -1.65
CA GLN A 207 0.69 2.20 -0.67
C GLN A 207 1.16 3.52 -1.31
N ALA A 208 1.68 3.48 -2.54
CA ALA A 208 2.22 4.64 -3.22
C ALA A 208 1.16 5.43 -4.03
N LEU A 209 0.02 4.82 -4.35
CA LEU A 209 -1.02 5.40 -5.20
C LEU A 209 -1.48 6.80 -4.77
N PRO A 210 -1.67 7.11 -3.47
CA PRO A 210 -2.15 8.43 -3.05
C PRO A 210 -1.21 9.58 -3.42
N ALA A 211 0.09 9.32 -3.63
CA ALA A 211 1.04 10.35 -4.04
C ALA A 211 0.83 10.87 -5.47
N PHE A 212 0.12 10.11 -6.30
CA PHE A 212 -0.15 10.43 -7.71
C PHE A 212 -1.56 10.96 -7.95
N LEU A 213 -2.40 11.00 -6.91
CA LEU A 213 -3.79 11.42 -7.01
C LEU A 213 -4.02 12.79 -6.39
N ASP A 214 -5.02 13.50 -6.91
CA ASP A 214 -5.51 14.75 -6.33
C ASP A 214 -5.93 14.56 -4.87
N GLY A 215 -5.79 15.63 -4.07
CA GLY A 215 -6.11 15.62 -2.65
C GLY A 215 -7.57 15.31 -2.28
N ARG A 216 -8.52 15.34 -3.22
CA ARG A 216 -9.92 14.96 -2.98
C ARG A 216 -10.19 13.46 -3.08
N ILE A 217 -9.17 12.67 -3.28
CA ILE A 217 -9.25 11.21 -3.32
C ILE A 217 -8.71 10.65 -2.00
N ALA A 218 -9.51 9.84 -1.33
CA ALA A 218 -9.06 9.00 -0.23
C ALA A 218 -8.76 7.59 -0.74
N VAL A 219 -7.72 6.96 -0.22
CA VAL A 219 -7.42 5.55 -0.50
C VAL A 219 -7.58 4.75 0.78
N GLU A 220 -8.34 3.66 0.70
CA GLU A 220 -8.55 2.70 1.77
C GLU A 220 -8.01 1.33 1.32
N ASN A 221 -6.85 0.94 1.84
CA ASN A 221 -6.18 -0.26 1.42
C ASN A 221 -6.50 -1.44 2.35
N GLN A 222 -7.32 -2.37 1.87
CA GLN A 222 -7.69 -3.60 2.58
C GLN A 222 -6.89 -4.82 2.09
N ALA A 223 -5.97 -4.64 1.13
CA ALA A 223 -5.10 -5.71 0.66
C ALA A 223 -4.18 -6.22 1.76
N HIS A 224 -3.84 -7.51 1.70
CA HIS A 224 -2.92 -8.11 2.66
C HIS A 224 -2.04 -9.20 2.03
N CYS A 225 -0.86 -9.41 2.61
CA CYS A 225 0.11 -10.39 2.13
C CYS A 225 -0.47 -11.82 2.12
N GLY A 226 -0.24 -12.55 1.01
CA GLY A 226 -0.63 -13.96 0.89
C GLY A 226 -2.08 -14.21 0.51
N LEU A 227 -2.92 -13.17 0.42
CA LEU A 227 -4.33 -13.32 0.08
C LEU A 227 -4.54 -13.71 -1.38
N THR A 228 -5.58 -14.50 -1.61
CA THR A 228 -6.14 -14.89 -2.90
C THR A 228 -7.51 -14.24 -3.09
N THR A 229 -8.09 -14.38 -4.29
CA THR A 229 -9.49 -13.98 -4.54
C THR A 229 -10.48 -14.64 -3.59
N GLU A 230 -10.14 -15.80 -3.03
CA GLU A 230 -10.98 -16.55 -2.10
C GLU A 230 -10.74 -16.10 -0.66
N THR A 231 -9.49 -16.13 -0.18
CA THR A 231 -9.14 -15.87 1.22
C THR A 231 -9.40 -14.44 1.65
N PHE A 232 -9.23 -13.45 0.76
CA PHE A 232 -9.62 -12.06 1.02
C PHE A 232 -11.09 -11.93 1.44
N ARG A 233 -11.96 -12.76 0.89
CA ARG A 233 -13.38 -12.81 1.23
C ARG A 233 -13.63 -13.63 2.50
N GLN A 234 -13.01 -14.81 2.61
CA GLN A 234 -13.17 -15.71 3.74
C GLN A 234 -12.69 -15.11 5.06
N GLU A 235 -11.61 -14.33 5.01
CA GLU A 235 -11.06 -13.64 6.17
C GLU A 235 -11.81 -12.35 6.53
N GLY A 236 -12.77 -11.90 5.70
CA GLY A 236 -13.64 -10.77 6.01
C GLY A 236 -13.16 -9.41 5.47
N HIS A 237 -12.03 -9.33 4.76
CA HIS A 237 -11.55 -8.07 4.19
C HIS A 237 -12.58 -7.42 3.24
N MET A 238 -13.27 -8.25 2.43
CA MET A 238 -14.35 -7.75 1.56
C MET A 238 -15.55 -7.23 2.37
N ASP A 239 -15.82 -7.74 3.55
CA ASP A 239 -16.91 -7.26 4.40
C ASP A 239 -16.63 -5.87 4.94
N ILE A 240 -15.37 -5.55 5.24
CA ILE A 240 -14.94 -4.17 5.57
C ILE A 240 -15.21 -3.25 4.38
N VAL A 241 -14.79 -3.63 3.17
CA VAL A 241 -15.05 -2.85 1.96
C VAL A 241 -16.55 -2.62 1.78
N LYS A 242 -17.36 -3.66 1.86
CA LYS A 242 -18.82 -3.57 1.71
C LYS A 242 -19.49 -2.67 2.76
N HIS A 243 -18.93 -2.64 3.98
CA HIS A 243 -19.48 -1.81 5.06
C HIS A 243 -19.27 -0.32 4.84
N PHE A 244 -18.11 0.07 4.29
CA PHE A 244 -17.74 1.47 4.16
C PHE A 244 -17.91 2.05 2.76
N LEU A 245 -17.99 1.21 1.72
CA LEU A 245 -18.14 1.63 0.33
C LEU A 245 -19.50 2.33 0.11
N ARG A 246 -19.45 3.49 -0.52
CA ARG A 246 -20.63 4.32 -0.83
C ARG A 246 -20.86 4.36 -2.34
N PRO A 247 -22.08 4.67 -2.79
CA PRO A 247 -22.34 4.92 -4.19
C PRO A 247 -21.39 5.98 -4.77
N GLY A 248 -20.74 5.64 -5.89
CA GLY A 248 -19.74 6.49 -6.54
C GLY A 248 -18.31 6.31 -6.08
N ASP A 249 -18.05 5.55 -5.00
CA ASP A 249 -16.69 5.14 -4.61
C ASP A 249 -16.17 4.07 -5.60
N PHE A 250 -14.86 3.94 -5.66
CA PHE A 250 -14.18 2.98 -6.53
C PHE A 250 -13.64 1.79 -5.74
N CYS A 251 -13.58 0.64 -6.39
CA CYS A 251 -12.95 -0.56 -5.84
C CYS A 251 -11.98 -1.14 -6.89
N LEU A 252 -10.68 -1.03 -6.65
CA LEU A 252 -9.64 -1.61 -7.48
C LEU A 252 -9.36 -3.04 -6.99
N ILE A 253 -9.39 -4.00 -7.90
CA ILE A 253 -9.31 -5.43 -7.60
C ILE A 253 -8.13 -6.02 -8.35
N GLN A 254 -7.09 -6.47 -7.61
CA GLN A 254 -5.91 -7.10 -8.17
C GLN A 254 -5.51 -8.33 -7.34
N PHE A 255 -5.59 -9.50 -7.96
CA PHE A 255 -5.13 -10.78 -7.42
C PHE A 255 -4.49 -11.60 -8.54
N GLY A 256 -3.83 -12.71 -8.20
CA GLY A 256 -3.27 -13.66 -9.15
C GLY A 256 -1.98 -14.32 -8.67
N HIS A 257 -1.08 -13.57 -8.02
CA HIS A 257 0.21 -14.10 -7.56
C HIS A 257 0.10 -15.29 -6.58
N ASN A 258 -0.97 -15.33 -5.79
CA ASN A 258 -1.22 -16.40 -4.84
C ASN A 258 -2.24 -17.40 -5.38
N ASP A 259 -3.22 -16.95 -6.16
CA ASP A 259 -4.23 -17.79 -6.79
C ASP A 259 -3.59 -18.85 -7.69
N GLN A 260 -2.60 -18.48 -8.51
CA GLN A 260 -1.90 -19.39 -9.40
C GLN A 260 -1.22 -20.59 -8.70
N LYS A 261 -0.99 -20.49 -7.39
CA LYS A 261 -0.39 -21.55 -6.58
C LYS A 261 -1.39 -22.61 -6.13
N LEU A 262 -2.70 -22.36 -6.34
CA LEU A 262 -3.77 -23.20 -5.84
C LEU A 262 -4.56 -23.82 -7.01
N PRO A 263 -4.59 -25.15 -7.14
CA PRO A 263 -5.21 -25.82 -8.28
C PRO A 263 -6.68 -25.48 -8.54
N HIS A 264 -7.44 -25.16 -7.50
CA HIS A 264 -8.84 -24.75 -7.63
C HIS A 264 -9.03 -23.29 -8.03
N LEU A 265 -7.99 -22.45 -7.92
CA LEU A 265 -7.99 -21.03 -8.29
C LEU A 265 -7.24 -20.75 -9.60
N LEU A 266 -7.06 -21.75 -10.46
CA LEU A 266 -6.48 -21.56 -11.78
C LEU A 266 -7.36 -20.65 -12.65
N ALA A 267 -6.75 -20.11 -13.70
CA ALA A 267 -7.32 -19.11 -14.60
C ALA A 267 -8.63 -19.56 -15.29
N ASP A 268 -8.81 -20.84 -15.48
CA ASP A 268 -9.97 -21.49 -16.09
C ASP A 268 -10.97 -22.07 -15.07
N ARG A 269 -10.73 -21.90 -13.78
CA ARG A 269 -11.55 -22.48 -12.68
C ARG A 269 -12.24 -21.39 -11.85
N GLU A 270 -12.06 -21.40 -10.52
CA GLU A 270 -12.76 -20.48 -9.61
C GLU A 270 -12.23 -19.04 -9.64
N TYR A 271 -11.00 -18.81 -10.11
CA TYR A 271 -10.42 -17.46 -10.15
C TYR A 271 -11.30 -16.44 -10.89
N PRO A 272 -11.71 -16.66 -12.17
CA PRO A 272 -12.58 -15.72 -12.87
C PRO A 272 -14.01 -15.67 -12.28
N VAL A 273 -14.48 -16.72 -11.61
CA VAL A 273 -15.77 -16.72 -10.91
C VAL A 273 -15.71 -15.77 -9.72
N ASN A 274 -14.62 -15.85 -8.94
CA ASN A 274 -14.42 -14.95 -7.81
C ASN A 274 -14.32 -13.49 -8.24
N LEU A 275 -13.60 -13.19 -9.32
CA LEU A 275 -13.54 -11.81 -9.85
C LEU A 275 -14.92 -11.26 -10.21
N ARG A 276 -15.80 -12.07 -10.82
CA ARG A 276 -17.19 -11.67 -11.13
C ARG A 276 -17.98 -11.37 -9.85
N ARG A 277 -17.79 -12.14 -8.78
CA ARG A 277 -18.44 -11.90 -7.48
C ARG A 277 -18.03 -10.54 -6.90
N TYR A 278 -16.73 -10.18 -6.94
CA TYR A 278 -16.28 -8.85 -6.51
C TYR A 278 -16.98 -7.74 -7.30
N ILE A 279 -17.03 -7.87 -8.62
CA ILE A 279 -17.66 -6.89 -9.51
C ILE A 279 -19.13 -6.71 -9.17
N GLU A 280 -19.86 -7.80 -9.00
CA GLU A 280 -21.29 -7.79 -8.68
C GLU A 280 -21.54 -7.15 -7.31
N GLU A 281 -20.77 -7.51 -6.29
CA GLU A 281 -20.94 -6.97 -4.93
C GLU A 281 -20.67 -5.47 -4.90
N VAL A 282 -19.60 -5.00 -5.54
CA VAL A 282 -19.28 -3.57 -5.62
C VAL A 282 -20.40 -2.81 -6.36
N ARG A 283 -20.88 -3.33 -7.48
CA ARG A 283 -21.98 -2.71 -8.24
C ARG A 283 -23.30 -2.67 -7.47
N ASN A 284 -23.60 -3.72 -6.73
CA ASN A 284 -24.83 -3.78 -5.91
C ASN A 284 -24.86 -2.71 -4.82
N LEU A 285 -23.70 -2.22 -4.40
CA LEU A 285 -23.56 -1.11 -3.45
C LEU A 285 -23.47 0.26 -4.14
N GLY A 286 -23.59 0.31 -5.47
CA GLY A 286 -23.46 1.55 -6.25
C GLY A 286 -22.01 1.98 -6.47
N GLY A 287 -21.04 1.17 -6.11
CA GLY A 287 -19.62 1.42 -6.36
C GLY A 287 -19.18 1.08 -7.79
N ILE A 288 -18.00 1.52 -8.15
CA ILE A 288 -17.40 1.37 -9.46
C ILE A 288 -16.22 0.38 -9.37
N PRO A 289 -16.36 -0.87 -9.81
CA PRO A 289 -15.27 -1.82 -9.83
C PRO A 289 -14.31 -1.51 -10.98
N VAL A 290 -13.02 -1.63 -10.71
CA VAL A 290 -11.93 -1.54 -11.71
C VAL A 290 -11.02 -2.75 -11.50
N LEU A 291 -10.82 -3.54 -12.53
CA LEU A 291 -9.87 -4.64 -12.50
C LEU A 291 -8.46 -4.13 -12.78
N VAL A 292 -7.49 -4.73 -12.11
CA VAL A 292 -6.07 -4.48 -12.35
C VAL A 292 -5.40 -5.82 -12.59
N THR A 293 -4.67 -5.96 -13.71
CA THR A 293 -3.88 -7.18 -13.93
C THR A 293 -2.67 -7.21 -12.99
N SER A 294 -2.32 -8.38 -12.47
CA SER A 294 -1.14 -8.52 -11.60
C SER A 294 0.14 -8.14 -12.34
N PRO A 295 1.05 -7.37 -11.74
CA PRO A 295 2.35 -7.09 -12.36
C PRO A 295 3.13 -8.38 -12.58
N GLY A 296 3.92 -8.44 -13.63
CA GLY A 296 4.81 -9.57 -13.89
C GLY A 296 5.85 -9.74 -12.78
N ARG A 297 6.29 -10.97 -12.52
CA ARG A 297 7.44 -11.23 -11.66
C ARG A 297 8.71 -10.88 -12.42
N ASN A 298 9.68 -10.23 -11.79
CA ASN A 298 10.95 -9.89 -12.44
C ASN A 298 11.88 -11.13 -12.51
N ILE A 299 11.44 -12.17 -13.20
CA ILE A 299 12.16 -13.42 -13.35
C ILE A 299 12.63 -13.59 -14.80
N TRP A 300 13.85 -14.07 -14.96
CA TRP A 300 14.51 -14.20 -16.26
C TRP A 300 15.03 -15.61 -16.47
N LYS A 301 15.00 -16.06 -17.72
CA LYS A 301 15.59 -17.33 -18.12
C LYS A 301 17.11 -17.20 -18.26
N GLU A 302 17.80 -18.33 -18.29
CA GLU A 302 19.26 -18.39 -18.48
C GLU A 302 19.74 -17.70 -19.76
N ASP A 303 18.90 -17.68 -20.80
CA ASP A 303 19.21 -17.01 -22.07
C ASP A 303 19.00 -15.48 -22.04
N GLY A 304 18.62 -14.92 -20.89
CA GLY A 304 18.38 -13.51 -20.71
C GLY A 304 17.01 -13.01 -21.19
N THR A 305 16.10 -13.91 -21.56
CA THR A 305 14.72 -13.56 -21.90
C THR A 305 13.82 -13.53 -20.67
N TYR A 306 12.79 -12.68 -20.68
CA TYR A 306 11.81 -12.61 -19.61
C TYR A 306 11.06 -13.93 -19.45
N HIS A 307 10.82 -14.35 -18.21
CA HIS A 307 10.08 -15.57 -17.89
C HIS A 307 8.67 -15.23 -17.44
N GLU A 308 7.70 -15.42 -18.33
CA GLU A 308 6.29 -15.19 -18.09
C GLU A 308 5.69 -16.31 -17.22
N LEU A 309 4.99 -15.92 -16.12
CA LEU A 309 4.40 -16.87 -15.18
C LEU A 309 2.92 -16.59 -14.87
N LEU A 310 2.36 -15.48 -15.38
CA LEU A 310 1.01 -15.02 -15.02
C LEU A 310 0.08 -14.88 -16.23
N ALA A 311 0.53 -15.23 -17.43
CA ALA A 311 -0.18 -14.97 -18.68
C ALA A 311 -1.64 -15.43 -18.65
N GLU A 312 -1.91 -16.62 -18.12
CA GLU A 312 -3.27 -17.19 -18.08
C GLU A 312 -4.17 -16.42 -17.11
N HIS A 313 -3.68 -16.10 -15.89
CA HIS A 313 -4.42 -15.30 -14.91
C HIS A 313 -4.67 -13.87 -15.43
N VAL A 314 -3.69 -13.27 -16.10
CA VAL A 314 -3.82 -11.97 -16.75
C VAL A 314 -4.88 -11.99 -17.84
N GLN A 315 -4.87 -13.05 -18.68
CA GLN A 315 -5.89 -13.21 -19.73
C GLN A 315 -7.29 -13.40 -19.10
N ALA A 316 -7.41 -14.18 -18.04
CA ALA A 316 -8.68 -14.37 -17.34
C ALA A 316 -9.24 -13.05 -16.77
N VAL A 317 -8.38 -12.17 -16.22
CA VAL A 317 -8.79 -10.80 -15.79
C VAL A 317 -9.34 -10.01 -16.98
N LYS A 318 -8.64 -10.03 -18.12
CA LYS A 318 -9.08 -9.32 -19.35
C LYS A 318 -10.41 -9.87 -19.89
N ASP A 319 -10.59 -11.17 -19.89
CA ASP A 319 -11.82 -11.84 -20.35
C ASP A 319 -13.01 -11.53 -19.42
N VAL A 320 -12.78 -11.51 -18.11
CA VAL A 320 -13.78 -11.07 -17.14
C VAL A 320 -14.12 -9.60 -17.37
N ALA A 321 -13.14 -8.73 -17.55
CA ALA A 321 -13.35 -7.31 -17.84
C ALA A 321 -14.25 -7.10 -19.06
N VAL A 322 -13.96 -7.78 -20.17
CA VAL A 322 -14.75 -7.72 -21.40
C VAL A 322 -16.16 -8.27 -21.18
N SER A 323 -16.29 -9.48 -20.60
CA SER A 323 -17.60 -10.14 -20.44
C SER A 323 -18.54 -9.44 -19.46
N THR A 324 -17.98 -8.65 -18.51
CA THR A 324 -18.75 -7.90 -17.51
C THR A 324 -18.84 -6.41 -17.81
N ASN A 325 -18.24 -5.95 -18.90
CA ASN A 325 -18.06 -4.52 -19.20
C ASN A 325 -17.49 -3.74 -18.00
N THR A 326 -16.40 -4.26 -17.44
CA THR A 326 -15.69 -3.67 -16.30
C THR A 326 -14.41 -3.03 -16.80
N PRO A 327 -14.09 -1.78 -16.41
CA PRO A 327 -12.79 -1.17 -16.72
C PRO A 327 -11.62 -2.00 -16.22
N VAL A 328 -10.53 -2.03 -16.99
CA VAL A 328 -9.32 -2.73 -16.62
C VAL A 328 -8.08 -1.87 -16.85
N ILE A 329 -7.14 -1.91 -15.91
CA ILE A 329 -5.81 -1.30 -16.02
C ILE A 329 -4.81 -2.44 -16.17
N ASP A 330 -4.09 -2.44 -17.28
CA ASP A 330 -3.13 -3.50 -17.60
C ASP A 330 -1.75 -3.20 -17.02
N LEU A 331 -1.61 -3.41 -15.72
CA LEU A 331 -0.35 -3.26 -15.01
C LEU A 331 0.65 -4.34 -15.41
N HIS A 332 0.16 -5.53 -15.79
CA HIS A 332 1.02 -6.62 -16.25
C HIS A 332 1.82 -6.22 -17.49
N GLU A 333 1.13 -5.78 -18.54
CA GLU A 333 1.77 -5.35 -19.77
C GLU A 333 2.76 -4.20 -19.52
N PHE A 334 2.39 -3.25 -18.66
CA PHE A 334 3.27 -2.15 -18.28
C PHE A 334 4.56 -2.65 -17.61
N SER A 335 4.44 -3.53 -16.63
CA SER A 335 5.57 -4.06 -15.85
C SER A 335 6.51 -4.91 -16.72
N VAL A 336 5.98 -5.82 -17.53
CA VAL A 336 6.78 -6.68 -18.42
C VAL A 336 7.54 -5.83 -19.43
N ARG A 337 6.88 -4.88 -20.10
CA ARG A 337 7.55 -3.96 -21.02
C ARG A 337 8.64 -3.11 -20.34
N PHE A 338 8.40 -2.73 -19.10
CA PHE A 338 9.41 -2.01 -18.32
C PHE A 338 10.63 -2.91 -18.07
N TYR A 339 10.44 -4.16 -17.64
CA TYR A 339 11.55 -5.10 -17.43
C TYR A 339 12.35 -5.35 -18.70
N GLU A 340 11.68 -5.71 -19.79
CA GLU A 340 12.32 -5.97 -21.08
C GLU A 340 13.12 -4.77 -21.60
N LYS A 341 12.59 -3.57 -21.44
CA LYS A 341 13.25 -2.32 -21.84
C LYS A 341 14.44 -1.97 -20.96
N THR A 342 14.32 -2.21 -19.65
CA THR A 342 15.30 -1.80 -18.64
C THR A 342 16.41 -2.83 -18.49
N GLY A 343 16.09 -4.10 -18.74
CA GLY A 343 16.97 -5.23 -18.54
C GLY A 343 17.01 -5.72 -17.10
N MET A 344 17.47 -6.97 -16.91
CA MET A 344 17.47 -7.67 -15.66
C MET A 344 18.17 -6.88 -14.52
N GLU A 345 19.41 -6.47 -14.77
CA GLU A 345 20.25 -5.81 -13.77
C GLU A 345 19.62 -4.53 -13.19
N ARG A 346 19.11 -3.66 -14.07
CA ARG A 346 18.51 -2.40 -13.64
C ARG A 346 17.11 -2.57 -13.07
N SER A 347 16.31 -3.51 -13.58
CA SER A 347 14.97 -3.74 -13.08
C SER A 347 14.96 -4.28 -11.66
N CYS A 348 16.01 -5.02 -11.23
CA CYS A 348 16.17 -5.47 -9.85
C CYS A 348 16.19 -4.31 -8.84
N GLY A 349 16.68 -3.13 -9.20
CA GLY A 349 16.67 -1.95 -8.33
C GLY A 349 15.27 -1.43 -7.95
N TYR A 350 14.21 -1.92 -8.59
CA TYR A 350 12.82 -1.59 -8.29
C TYR A 350 12.12 -2.61 -7.39
N PHE A 351 12.87 -3.62 -6.93
CA PHE A 351 12.38 -4.67 -6.06
C PHE A 351 13.10 -4.64 -4.72
N HIS A 352 12.45 -5.18 -3.70
CA HIS A 352 13.12 -5.43 -2.44
C HIS A 352 14.37 -6.30 -2.69
N PRO A 353 15.49 -6.02 -2.02
CA PRO A 353 16.73 -6.79 -2.23
C PRO A 353 16.50 -8.30 -2.16
N GLY A 354 16.86 -8.98 -3.25
CA GLY A 354 16.67 -10.44 -3.38
C GLY A 354 15.25 -10.91 -3.67
N ASP A 355 14.28 -10.02 -3.88
CA ASP A 355 12.89 -10.36 -4.26
C ASP A 355 12.64 -10.07 -5.75
N TYR A 356 11.88 -10.93 -6.40
CA TYR A 356 11.49 -10.80 -7.81
C TYR A 356 9.99 -10.55 -7.99
N THR A 357 9.24 -10.48 -6.90
CA THR A 357 7.79 -10.31 -6.87
C THR A 357 7.39 -9.01 -6.18
N HIS A 358 8.01 -8.74 -5.04
CA HIS A 358 7.64 -7.61 -4.19
C HIS A 358 8.56 -6.43 -4.45
N THR A 359 7.94 -5.31 -4.75
CA THR A 359 8.66 -4.06 -5.02
C THR A 359 9.22 -3.42 -3.75
N ASN A 360 10.22 -2.58 -3.93
CA ASN A 360 10.60 -1.54 -2.99
C ASN A 360 9.86 -0.23 -3.31
N GLU A 361 10.23 0.86 -2.67
CA GLU A 361 9.58 2.17 -2.84
C GLU A 361 9.65 2.68 -4.28
N TYR A 362 10.76 2.43 -4.98
CA TYR A 362 10.93 2.84 -6.38
C TYR A 362 9.95 2.11 -7.29
N GLY A 363 9.85 0.78 -7.12
CA GLY A 363 8.91 -0.03 -7.89
C GLY A 363 7.46 0.24 -7.53
N ALA A 364 7.18 0.50 -6.24
CA ALA A 364 5.86 0.90 -5.79
C ALA A 364 5.39 2.20 -6.46
N CYS A 365 6.24 3.23 -6.49
CA CYS A 365 5.95 4.49 -7.18
C CYS A 365 5.79 4.31 -8.69
N LEU A 366 6.66 3.50 -9.32
CA LEU A 366 6.56 3.19 -10.75
C LEU A 366 5.22 2.57 -11.11
N PHE A 367 4.78 1.55 -10.37
CA PHE A 367 3.51 0.87 -10.63
C PHE A 367 2.31 1.73 -10.27
N ALA A 368 2.38 2.48 -9.17
CA ALA A 368 1.34 3.44 -8.79
C ALA A 368 1.13 4.52 -9.86
N SER A 369 2.19 4.99 -10.50
CA SER A 369 2.09 5.95 -11.60
C SER A 369 1.29 5.39 -12.80
N CYS A 370 1.49 4.11 -13.12
CA CYS A 370 0.71 3.41 -14.15
C CYS A 370 -0.77 3.32 -13.78
N ILE A 371 -1.06 2.94 -12.52
CA ILE A 371 -2.45 2.85 -12.03
C ILE A 371 -3.12 4.21 -12.07
N ALA A 372 -2.47 5.25 -11.55
CA ALA A 372 -3.00 6.61 -11.56
C ALA A 372 -3.26 7.11 -12.99
N ALA A 373 -2.31 6.93 -13.91
CA ALA A 373 -2.48 7.27 -15.31
C ALA A 373 -3.64 6.50 -15.96
N GLY A 374 -3.82 5.21 -15.61
CA GLY A 374 -4.94 4.40 -16.03
C GLY A 374 -6.28 4.97 -15.55
N LEU A 375 -6.37 5.30 -14.27
CA LEU A 375 -7.56 5.92 -13.66
C LEU A 375 -7.89 7.27 -14.32
N GLY A 376 -6.90 8.16 -14.48
CA GLY A 376 -7.08 9.46 -15.12
C GLY A 376 -7.50 9.36 -16.59
N ARG A 377 -7.06 8.33 -17.31
CA ARG A 377 -7.49 8.08 -18.69
C ARG A 377 -8.92 7.55 -18.79
N ILE A 378 -9.33 6.66 -17.87
CA ILE A 378 -10.64 6.01 -17.89
C ILE A 378 -11.72 6.92 -17.29
N PHE A 379 -11.37 7.67 -16.23
CA PHE A 379 -12.30 8.52 -15.47
C PHE A 379 -11.73 9.94 -15.28
N PRO A 380 -11.47 10.68 -16.36
CA PRO A 380 -10.80 11.99 -16.31
C PRO A 380 -11.56 13.07 -15.52
N GLU A 381 -12.88 12.88 -15.35
CA GLU A 381 -13.72 13.79 -14.55
C GLU A 381 -13.58 13.57 -13.02
N VAL A 382 -13.01 12.45 -12.60
CA VAL A 382 -12.83 12.10 -11.19
C VAL A 382 -11.37 12.16 -10.78
N PHE A 383 -10.49 11.55 -11.58
CA PHE A 383 -9.07 11.42 -11.23
C PHE A 383 -8.22 12.46 -11.95
N HIS A 384 -7.82 13.47 -11.20
CA HIS A 384 -6.80 14.41 -11.64
C HIS A 384 -5.43 13.90 -11.18
N VAL A 385 -4.70 13.33 -12.13
CA VAL A 385 -3.39 12.74 -11.87
C VAL A 385 -2.35 13.83 -11.73
N THR A 386 -1.62 13.83 -10.62
CA THR A 386 -0.46 14.68 -10.42
C THR A 386 0.78 14.00 -11.00
N ALA A 387 1.85 14.78 -11.22
CA ALA A 387 3.13 14.19 -11.58
C ALA A 387 3.64 13.22 -10.49
N GLY A 388 3.23 13.45 -9.24
CA GLY A 388 3.67 12.67 -8.10
C GLY A 388 5.20 12.57 -8.04
N PRO A 389 5.74 11.56 -7.37
CA PRO A 389 7.18 11.28 -7.36
C PRO A 389 7.62 10.50 -8.62
N SER A 390 7.30 11.01 -9.83
CA SER A 390 7.61 10.34 -11.11
C SER A 390 9.10 10.21 -11.39
N ASP A 391 9.91 11.11 -10.82
CA ASP A 391 11.36 11.12 -10.96
C ASP A 391 12.08 10.32 -9.87
N PHE A 392 11.31 9.68 -8.99
CA PHE A 392 11.84 8.85 -7.92
C PHE A 392 12.27 7.49 -8.47
N THR A 393 13.57 7.39 -8.77
CA THR A 393 14.21 6.21 -9.37
C THR A 393 15.38 5.73 -8.53
N PRO A 394 15.75 4.43 -8.60
CA PRO A 394 16.91 3.93 -7.88
C PRO A 394 18.17 4.71 -8.24
N PRO A 395 18.96 5.17 -7.26
CA PRO A 395 20.25 5.79 -7.51
C PRO A 395 21.25 4.78 -8.08
N GLU A 396 22.26 5.26 -8.84
CA GLU A 396 23.25 4.36 -9.45
C GLU A 396 24.05 3.54 -8.43
N ASN A 397 24.25 4.08 -7.23
CA ASN A 397 24.94 3.43 -6.12
C ASN A 397 24.02 2.72 -5.13
N LEU A 398 22.79 2.38 -5.51
CA LEU A 398 21.80 1.76 -4.62
C LEU A 398 22.38 0.52 -3.91
N TRP A 399 23.05 -0.35 -4.66
CA TRP A 399 23.61 -1.58 -4.09
C TRP A 399 24.72 -1.34 -3.07
N ASP A 400 25.57 -0.33 -3.30
CA ASP A 400 26.62 0.06 -2.35
C ASP A 400 26.00 0.61 -1.05
N LEU A 401 24.90 1.37 -1.15
CA LEU A 401 24.15 1.86 0.01
C LEU A 401 23.52 0.70 0.80
N LEU A 402 22.91 -0.26 0.13
CA LEU A 402 22.30 -1.43 0.75
C LEU A 402 23.36 -2.35 1.38
N ASP A 403 24.48 -2.57 0.73
CA ASP A 403 25.60 -3.37 1.27
C ASP A 403 26.21 -2.72 2.49
N SER A 404 26.30 -1.39 2.54
CA SER A 404 26.81 -0.69 3.71
C SER A 404 25.91 -0.87 4.94
N GLN A 405 24.61 -0.98 4.73
CA GLN A 405 23.64 -1.31 5.78
C GLN A 405 23.84 -2.75 6.29
N ASN A 406 23.99 -3.72 5.38
CA ASN A 406 24.17 -5.13 5.69
C ASN A 406 25.43 -5.41 6.52
N ASN A 407 26.53 -4.77 6.17
CA ASN A 407 27.78 -4.93 6.89
C ASN A 407 27.73 -4.44 8.36
N ARG A 408 26.73 -3.62 8.71
CA ARG A 408 26.53 -3.09 10.07
C ARG A 408 25.48 -3.85 10.88
N ALA A 409 24.48 -4.43 10.23
CA ALA A 409 23.42 -5.22 10.89
C ALA A 409 23.76 -6.69 11.12
N GLY A 410 24.98 -7.14 10.77
CA GLY A 410 25.42 -8.52 11.02
C GLY A 410 25.10 -9.53 9.93
N GLY A 411 25.02 -9.13 8.67
CA GLY A 411 25.19 -9.83 7.37
C GLY A 411 24.74 -11.28 7.14
N THR A 412 24.39 -12.02 8.16
CA THR A 412 24.05 -13.46 8.09
C THR A 412 22.56 -13.69 7.81
N GLU A 413 21.68 -12.90 8.38
CA GLU A 413 20.22 -13.09 8.24
C GLU A 413 19.72 -12.81 6.82
N GLN A 414 20.29 -11.84 6.12
CA GLN A 414 19.86 -11.52 4.76
C GLN A 414 20.33 -12.52 3.72
N LYS A 415 21.51 -13.10 3.90
CA LYS A 415 21.98 -14.20 3.05
C LYS A 415 21.10 -15.43 3.21
N GLU A 416 20.68 -15.71 4.45
CA GLU A 416 19.73 -16.81 4.74
C GLU A 416 18.34 -16.52 4.15
N GLN A 417 17.90 -15.26 4.16
CA GLN A 417 16.65 -14.84 3.51
C GLN A 417 16.74 -14.93 1.98
N PHE A 418 17.88 -14.54 1.40
CA PHE A 418 18.13 -14.68 -0.04
C PHE A 418 18.13 -16.14 -0.47
N ASP A 419 18.88 -17.00 0.25
CA ASP A 419 18.92 -18.44 0.01
C ASP A 419 17.55 -19.10 0.21
N ALA A 420 16.76 -18.61 1.17
CA ALA A 420 15.39 -19.08 1.42
C ALA A 420 14.44 -18.68 0.29
N MET A 421 14.64 -17.51 -0.30
CA MET A 421 13.82 -17.02 -1.42
C MET A 421 14.18 -17.71 -2.74
N GLU A 422 15.47 -17.96 -3.03
CA GLU A 422 15.84 -18.79 -4.17
C GLU A 422 15.19 -20.17 -4.08
N LYS A 423 15.20 -20.77 -2.88
CA LYS A 423 14.52 -22.05 -2.63
C LYS A 423 13.00 -21.92 -2.78
N SER A 424 12.40 -20.84 -2.33
CA SER A 424 10.97 -20.58 -2.46
C SER A 424 10.57 -20.35 -3.92
N THR A 425 11.37 -19.64 -4.71
CA THR A 425 11.14 -19.43 -6.12
C THR A 425 11.30 -20.73 -6.91
N ALA A 426 12.33 -21.51 -6.62
CA ALA A 426 12.52 -22.84 -7.22
C ALA A 426 11.39 -23.82 -6.84
N ALA A 427 10.90 -23.76 -5.59
CA ALA A 427 9.76 -24.56 -5.16
C ALA A 427 8.46 -24.12 -5.84
N LEU A 428 8.27 -22.82 -6.08
CA LEU A 428 7.14 -22.29 -6.83
C LEU A 428 7.17 -22.76 -8.29
N LEU A 429 8.31 -22.61 -8.96
CA LEU A 429 8.47 -23.05 -10.35
C LEU A 429 8.20 -24.55 -10.50
N LYS A 430 8.72 -25.35 -9.57
CA LYS A 430 8.46 -26.78 -9.53
C LYS A 430 6.98 -27.11 -9.29
N ALA A 431 6.31 -26.40 -8.38
CA ALA A 431 4.89 -26.59 -8.12
C ALA A 431 4.01 -26.21 -9.33
N LEU A 432 4.41 -25.18 -10.09
CA LEU A 432 3.72 -24.79 -11.33
C LEU A 432 3.94 -25.84 -12.44
N GLU A 433 5.15 -26.38 -12.59
CA GLU A 433 5.44 -27.45 -13.53
C GLU A 433 4.66 -28.75 -13.19
N GLU A 434 4.55 -29.09 -11.89
CA GLU A 434 3.78 -30.26 -11.45
C GLU A 434 2.27 -30.06 -11.66
N ALA A 435 1.76 -28.83 -11.48
CA ALA A 435 0.37 -28.50 -11.76
C ALA A 435 0.03 -28.57 -13.25
N ASP A 436 0.93 -28.09 -14.12
CA ASP A 436 0.79 -28.18 -15.59
C ASP A 436 0.80 -29.63 -16.07
N GLN A 437 1.66 -30.48 -15.48
CA GLN A 437 1.70 -31.91 -15.81
C GLN A 437 0.44 -32.63 -15.38
N ALA A 438 -0.09 -32.33 -14.18
CA ALA A 438 -1.33 -32.93 -13.68
C ALA A 438 -2.56 -32.52 -14.51
N SER A 439 -2.58 -31.29 -15.04
CA SER A 439 -3.68 -30.82 -15.89
C SER A 439 -3.61 -31.36 -17.33
N ALA A 440 -2.45 -31.86 -17.76
CA ALA A 440 -2.28 -32.48 -19.07
C ALA A 440 -2.64 -33.98 -19.07
N GLU A 441 -2.76 -34.61 -17.89
CA GLU A 441 -3.14 -36.02 -17.70
C GLU A 441 -4.65 -36.22 -17.41
N GLU A 442 -5.41 -35.14 -17.14
CA GLU A 442 -6.87 -35.14 -17.07
C GLU A 442 -7.51 -34.70 -18.40
#